data_8de8b52e6da0f3b5ad4a2f8317fb180f
#
_entry.id   8de8b52e6da0f3b5ad4a2f8317fb180f
#
_cell.length_a   1.000
_cell.length_b   1.000
_cell.length_c   1.000
_cell.angle_alpha   90.00
_cell.angle_beta   90.00
_cell.angle_gamma   90.00
#
_symmetry.space_group_name_H-M   'P 1'
#
loop_
_entity.id
_entity.type
_entity.pdbx_description
1 polymer ?
#
loop_
_entity_poly.entity_id
_entity_poly.type
_entity_poly.pdbx_seq_one_letter_code
_entity_poly.pdbx_strand_id
1 'polypeptide(L)'
;MDYSKTNKWNEMLADLGIPEEIKPKLNLLFDEHENKICVGEDINIFIQEARQKLGLSFQSNYDMTRDFVNRFEVNKPISKLIRKLKKDFMLGLLTNQYPGMLSMIIEKGLMPKVDWDVIIDSSLEKIRKPDPEIYLLAENKVKADPKSILFVDNKQSLLEPARKRGWQVFEYDPSNPEISTTRLQRFIYNQK
;
A
#
# COMPACT_ATOMS: atom_id res chain seq x y z
N MET A 1 -2.86 0.39 -1.56
CA MET A 1 -3.50 1.13 -2.66
C MET A 1 -2.61 0.98 -3.87
N ASP A 2 -3.19 0.69 -5.02
CA ASP A 2 -2.46 0.59 -6.29
C ASP A 2 -2.55 1.94 -6.99
N TYR A 3 -1.52 2.74 -6.91
CA TYR A 3 -1.51 4.10 -7.44
C TYR A 3 -1.40 4.15 -8.97
N SER A 4 -0.68 3.18 -9.55
CA SER A 4 -0.39 3.13 -11.00
C SER A 4 -1.63 2.93 -11.88
N LYS A 5 -2.78 2.52 -11.29
CA LYS A 5 -4.01 2.21 -12.02
C LYS A 5 -5.23 3.00 -11.54
N THR A 6 -5.03 4.00 -10.68
CA THR A 6 -6.13 4.83 -10.16
C THR A 6 -6.20 6.17 -10.89
N ASN A 7 -7.37 6.81 -10.87
CA ASN A 7 -7.53 8.19 -11.33
C ASN A 7 -6.51 9.14 -10.69
N LYS A 8 -6.05 8.86 -9.46
CA LYS A 8 -5.10 9.70 -8.71
C LYS A 8 -3.72 9.82 -9.38
N TRP A 9 -3.21 8.75 -9.98
CA TRP A 9 -2.00 8.83 -10.80
C TRP A 9 -2.20 9.74 -12.00
N ASN A 10 -3.28 9.54 -12.76
CA ASN A 10 -3.57 10.36 -13.92
C ASN A 10 -3.86 11.82 -13.55
N GLU A 11 -4.56 12.06 -12.43
CA GLU A 11 -4.76 13.40 -11.87
C GLU A 11 -3.42 14.06 -11.55
N MET A 12 -2.49 13.35 -10.91
CA MET A 12 -1.15 13.86 -10.62
C MET A 12 -0.38 14.21 -11.89
N LEU A 13 -0.40 13.34 -12.90
CA LEU A 13 0.26 13.62 -14.18
C LEU A 13 -0.32 14.84 -14.90
N ALA A 14 -1.65 15.02 -14.81
CA ALA A 14 -2.33 16.18 -15.37
C ALA A 14 -1.93 17.48 -14.64
N ASP A 15 -1.92 17.46 -13.29
CA ASP A 15 -1.52 18.61 -12.47
C ASP A 15 -0.05 19.00 -12.69
N LEU A 16 0.80 18.01 -12.99
CA LEU A 16 2.20 18.22 -13.35
C LEU A 16 2.37 18.69 -14.80
N GLY A 17 1.31 18.80 -15.57
CA GLY A 17 1.36 19.20 -16.98
C GLY A 17 2.07 18.19 -17.89
N ILE A 18 2.05 16.90 -17.52
CA ILE A 18 2.70 15.85 -18.33
C ILE A 18 1.91 15.66 -19.63
N PRO A 19 2.54 15.84 -20.82
CA PRO A 19 1.87 15.66 -22.11
C PRO A 19 1.33 14.23 -22.29
N GLU A 20 0.16 14.10 -22.93
CA GLU A 20 -0.50 12.81 -23.14
C GLU A 20 0.40 11.78 -23.86
N GLU A 21 1.19 12.23 -24.83
CA GLU A 21 2.12 11.40 -25.60
C GLU A 21 3.32 10.89 -24.76
N ILE A 22 3.61 11.54 -23.65
CA ILE A 22 4.70 11.15 -22.73
C ILE A 22 4.23 10.18 -21.65
N LYS A 23 2.94 10.26 -21.24
CA LYS A 23 2.39 9.43 -20.14
C LYS A 23 2.66 7.93 -20.30
N PRO A 24 2.51 7.29 -21.49
CA PRO A 24 2.83 5.86 -21.62
C PRO A 24 4.29 5.52 -21.32
N LYS A 25 5.22 6.38 -21.76
CA LYS A 25 6.66 6.19 -21.51
C LYS A 25 7.01 6.41 -20.05
N LEU A 26 6.38 7.40 -19.42
CA LEU A 26 6.56 7.67 -18.00
C LEU A 26 6.01 6.53 -17.13
N ASN A 27 4.87 5.96 -17.51
CA ASN A 27 4.28 4.80 -16.83
C ASN A 27 5.23 3.59 -16.89
N LEU A 28 5.79 3.29 -18.07
CA LEU A 28 6.76 2.20 -18.21
C LEU A 28 8.00 2.42 -17.33
N LEU A 29 8.54 3.65 -17.36
CA LEU A 29 9.69 4.00 -16.54
C LEU A 29 9.36 3.88 -15.04
N PHE A 30 8.16 4.30 -14.62
CA PHE A 30 7.72 4.16 -13.24
C PHE A 30 7.57 2.69 -12.82
N ASP A 31 7.00 1.85 -13.67
CA ASP A 31 6.85 0.40 -13.42
C ASP A 31 8.22 -0.29 -13.21
N GLU A 32 9.26 0.15 -13.93
CA GLU A 32 10.64 -0.34 -13.75
C GLU A 32 11.24 0.03 -12.37
N HIS A 33 10.85 1.18 -11.83
CA HIS A 33 11.35 1.70 -10.56
C HIS A 33 10.48 1.32 -9.35
N GLU A 34 9.16 1.16 -9.51
CA GLU A 34 8.23 0.97 -8.40
C GLU A 34 8.65 -0.16 -7.46
N ASN A 35 9.11 -1.27 -8.04
CA ASN A 35 9.56 -2.43 -7.26
C ASN A 35 10.77 -2.10 -6.37
N LYS A 36 11.73 -1.35 -6.90
CA LYS A 36 12.94 -0.93 -6.18
C LYS A 36 12.63 0.12 -5.12
N ILE A 37 11.75 1.07 -5.45
CA ILE A 37 11.29 2.10 -4.50
C ILE A 37 10.57 1.43 -3.32
N CYS A 38 9.72 0.43 -3.58
CA CYS A 38 9.03 -0.32 -2.53
C CYS A 38 9.97 -1.11 -1.60
N VAL A 39 11.21 -1.34 -1.98
CA VAL A 39 12.24 -1.95 -1.13
C VAL A 39 13.33 -0.95 -0.70
N GLY A 40 13.03 0.34 -0.83
CA GLY A 40 13.80 1.42 -0.23
C GLY A 40 14.76 2.16 -1.15
N GLU A 41 14.62 2.04 -2.48
CA GLU A 41 15.29 2.96 -3.40
C GLU A 41 14.70 4.36 -3.27
N ASP A 42 15.54 5.37 -3.43
CA ASP A 42 15.09 6.77 -3.42
C ASP A 42 14.28 7.07 -4.70
N ILE A 43 13.04 7.51 -4.54
CA ILE A 43 12.16 7.91 -5.64
C ILE A 43 12.74 9.03 -6.50
N ASN A 44 13.70 9.80 -6.00
CA ASN A 44 14.39 10.83 -6.76
C ASN A 44 15.22 10.26 -7.91
N ILE A 45 15.63 9.00 -7.85
CA ILE A 45 16.32 8.33 -8.96
C ILE A 45 15.37 8.26 -10.17
N PHE A 46 14.13 7.81 -9.96
CA PHE A 46 13.09 7.82 -10.98
C PHE A 46 12.85 9.24 -11.55
N ILE A 47 12.73 10.25 -10.68
CA ILE A 47 12.51 11.65 -11.10
C ILE A 47 13.67 12.15 -11.96
N GLN A 48 14.91 11.82 -11.60
CA GLN A 48 16.09 12.20 -12.39
C GLN A 48 16.09 11.51 -13.76
N GLU A 49 15.78 10.23 -13.81
CA GLU A 49 15.68 9.50 -15.07
C GLU A 49 14.55 10.03 -15.96
N ALA A 50 13.40 10.36 -15.39
CA ALA A 50 12.30 10.97 -16.12
C ALA A 50 12.67 12.31 -16.73
N ARG A 51 13.46 13.13 -16.01
CA ARG A 51 14.03 14.37 -16.56
C ARG A 51 14.96 14.10 -17.73
N GLN A 52 15.88 13.15 -17.58
CA GLN A 52 16.92 12.88 -18.58
C GLN A 52 16.37 12.17 -19.83
N LYS A 53 15.54 11.14 -19.63
CA LYS A 53 15.07 10.28 -20.73
C LYS A 53 13.85 10.84 -21.45
N LEU A 54 12.99 11.58 -20.73
CA LEU A 54 11.70 12.04 -21.24
C LEU A 54 11.62 13.57 -21.38
N GLY A 55 12.68 14.30 -21.01
CA GLY A 55 12.71 15.76 -21.09
C GLY A 55 11.72 16.45 -20.14
N LEU A 56 11.29 15.77 -19.06
CA LEU A 56 10.33 16.32 -18.13
C LEU A 56 10.97 17.32 -17.17
N SER A 57 10.23 18.39 -16.88
CA SER A 57 10.65 19.42 -15.94
C SER A 57 9.78 19.35 -14.67
N PHE A 58 10.37 18.90 -13.57
CA PHE A 58 9.77 18.99 -12.25
C PHE A 58 10.37 20.18 -11.48
N GLN A 59 9.60 20.80 -10.63
CA GLN A 59 10.11 21.86 -9.74
C GLN A 59 11.29 21.31 -8.92
N SER A 60 12.26 22.18 -8.60
CA SER A 60 13.49 21.77 -7.90
C SER A 60 13.24 21.14 -6.51
N ASN A 61 12.14 21.52 -5.87
CA ASN A 61 11.70 21.02 -4.56
C ASN A 61 10.52 20.03 -4.65
N TYR A 62 10.23 19.46 -5.81
CA TYR A 62 9.13 18.53 -5.99
C TYR A 62 9.37 17.24 -5.20
N ASP A 63 8.47 16.95 -4.27
CA ASP A 63 8.43 15.74 -3.45
C ASP A 63 7.27 14.85 -3.93
N MET A 64 7.58 13.87 -4.75
CA MET A 64 6.59 12.96 -5.32
C MET A 64 5.91 12.09 -4.26
N THR A 65 6.64 11.67 -3.24
CA THR A 65 6.06 10.89 -2.13
C THR A 65 5.02 11.69 -1.38
N ARG A 66 5.30 12.96 -1.11
CA ARG A 66 4.36 13.89 -0.48
C ARG A 66 3.15 14.17 -1.37
N ASP A 67 3.36 14.33 -2.67
CA ASP A 67 2.26 14.52 -3.63
C ASP A 67 1.32 13.31 -3.64
N PHE A 68 1.85 12.09 -3.67
CA PHE A 68 1.04 10.88 -3.51
C PHE A 68 0.22 10.89 -2.22
N VAL A 69 0.86 11.14 -1.09
CA VAL A 69 0.18 11.15 0.21
C VAL A 69 -0.88 12.26 0.30
N ASN A 70 -0.66 13.40 -0.38
CA ASN A 70 -1.63 14.48 -0.43
C ASN A 70 -2.92 14.11 -1.16
N ARG A 71 -2.86 13.13 -2.07
CA ARG A 71 -4.01 12.63 -2.84
C ARG A 71 -4.74 11.48 -2.17
N PHE A 72 -4.20 10.93 -1.06
CA PHE A 72 -4.87 9.87 -0.33
C PHE A 72 -6.08 10.39 0.45
N GLU A 73 -7.09 9.55 0.52
CA GLU A 73 -8.29 9.79 1.30
C GLU A 73 -8.49 8.73 2.37
N VAL A 74 -9.12 9.14 3.47
CA VAL A 74 -9.46 8.21 4.56
C VAL A 74 -10.57 7.26 4.13
N ASN A 75 -10.30 5.97 4.17
CA ASN A 75 -11.36 4.96 4.06
C ASN A 75 -12.07 4.86 5.43
N LYS A 76 -13.15 5.65 5.60
CA LYS A 76 -13.89 5.77 6.87
C LYS A 76 -14.49 4.44 7.34
N PRO A 77 -15.14 3.61 6.47
CA PRO A 77 -15.72 2.33 6.87
C PRO A 77 -14.69 1.39 7.49
N ILE A 78 -13.58 1.13 6.76
CA ILE A 78 -12.54 0.22 7.25
C ILE A 78 -11.85 0.77 8.51
N SER A 79 -11.65 2.08 8.58
CA SER A 79 -11.07 2.73 9.78
C SER A 79 -11.94 2.54 11.01
N LYS A 80 -13.28 2.56 10.86
CA LYS A 80 -14.22 2.27 11.95
C LYS A 80 -14.15 0.80 12.38
N LEU A 81 -14.08 -0.11 11.41
CA LEU A 81 -13.95 -1.55 11.68
C LEU A 81 -12.64 -1.86 12.40
N ILE A 82 -11.52 -1.35 11.95
CA ILE A 82 -10.19 -1.54 12.57
C ILE A 82 -10.21 -1.13 14.05
N ARG A 83 -10.76 0.06 14.38
CA ARG A 83 -10.89 0.48 15.79
C ARG A 83 -11.74 -0.47 16.64
N LYS A 84 -12.76 -1.10 16.04
CA LYS A 84 -13.59 -2.09 16.73
C LYS A 84 -12.81 -3.40 16.93
N LEU A 85 -12.12 -3.87 15.89
CA LEU A 85 -11.37 -5.13 15.92
C LEU A 85 -10.20 -5.09 16.92
N LYS A 86 -9.58 -3.92 17.14
CA LYS A 86 -8.47 -3.79 18.10
C LYS A 86 -8.81 -4.22 19.52
N LYS A 87 -10.08 -4.25 19.88
CA LYS A 87 -10.52 -4.71 21.23
C LYS A 87 -10.38 -6.23 21.41
N ASP A 88 -10.48 -6.98 20.31
CA ASP A 88 -10.61 -8.44 20.35
C ASP A 88 -9.49 -9.16 19.60
N PHE A 89 -8.70 -8.44 18.81
CA PHE A 89 -7.70 -9.03 17.92
C PHE A 89 -6.38 -8.26 17.97
N MET A 90 -5.28 -8.98 17.73
CA MET A 90 -4.01 -8.36 17.31
C MET A 90 -4.17 -7.78 15.91
N LEU A 91 -3.65 -6.59 15.70
CA LEU A 91 -3.71 -5.91 14.41
C LEU A 91 -2.30 -5.68 13.86
N GLY A 92 -2.04 -6.25 12.69
CA GLY A 92 -0.81 -6.05 11.95
C GLY A 92 -1.02 -5.17 10.71
N LEU A 93 0.01 -4.44 10.34
CA LEU A 93 0.13 -3.75 9.07
C LEU A 93 1.25 -4.39 8.26
N LEU A 94 0.93 -4.94 7.08
CA LEU A 94 1.88 -5.50 6.11
C LEU A 94 1.70 -4.75 4.80
N THR A 95 2.58 -3.80 4.51
CA THR A 95 2.37 -2.84 3.45
C THR A 95 3.59 -2.66 2.55
N ASN A 96 3.33 -2.57 1.22
CA ASN A 96 4.32 -2.08 0.28
C ASN A 96 4.24 -0.55 0.27
N GLN A 97 5.33 0.10 0.64
CA GLN A 97 5.40 1.56 0.76
C GLN A 97 6.72 2.09 0.20
N TYR A 98 6.76 3.37 -0.13
CA TYR A 98 7.97 4.08 -0.47
C TYR A 98 8.65 4.63 0.79
N PRO A 99 9.95 4.90 0.77
CA PRO A 99 10.66 5.46 1.92
C PRO A 99 9.96 6.71 2.49
N GLY A 100 9.68 6.69 3.79
CA GLY A 100 9.01 7.78 4.50
C GLY A 100 7.50 7.94 4.26
N MET A 101 6.92 7.24 3.29
CA MET A 101 5.50 7.40 2.95
C MET A 101 4.57 7.02 4.11
N LEU A 102 4.86 5.92 4.81
CA LEU A 102 4.02 5.47 5.93
C LEU A 102 3.98 6.50 7.06
N SER A 103 5.10 7.12 7.39
CA SER A 103 5.16 8.20 8.39
C SER A 103 4.29 9.38 7.99
N MET A 104 4.36 9.83 6.73
CA MET A 104 3.52 10.92 6.22
C MET A 104 2.02 10.57 6.27
N ILE A 105 1.65 9.33 5.95
CA ILE A 105 0.27 8.83 6.04
C ILE A 105 -0.25 8.90 7.48
N ILE A 106 0.57 8.49 8.45
CA ILE A 106 0.23 8.53 9.87
C ILE A 106 0.10 9.97 10.35
N GLU A 107 1.06 10.84 10.06
CA GLU A 107 1.07 12.26 10.44
C GLU A 107 -0.16 13.00 9.91
N LYS A 108 -0.57 12.71 8.68
CA LYS A 108 -1.79 13.30 8.09
C LYS A 108 -3.09 12.72 8.65
N GLY A 109 -3.04 11.71 9.53
CA GLY A 109 -4.23 11.08 10.10
C GLY A 109 -5.05 10.28 9.08
N LEU A 110 -4.43 9.80 8.00
CA LEU A 110 -5.09 9.00 6.95
C LEU A 110 -5.33 7.54 7.37
N MET A 111 -4.69 7.11 8.45
CA MET A 111 -4.91 5.82 9.08
C MET A 111 -5.68 5.94 10.39
N PRO A 112 -6.42 4.89 10.81
CA PRO A 112 -7.03 4.87 12.13
C PRO A 112 -5.96 4.92 13.21
N LYS A 113 -6.16 5.80 14.20
CA LYS A 113 -5.31 5.86 15.40
C LYS A 113 -5.62 4.65 16.28
N VAL A 114 -4.83 3.62 16.19
CA VAL A 114 -4.83 2.42 17.01
C VAL A 114 -3.39 1.99 17.29
N ASP A 115 -3.17 1.31 18.40
CA ASP A 115 -1.87 0.69 18.66
C ASP A 115 -1.73 -0.56 17.79
N TRP A 116 -0.94 -0.44 16.74
CA TRP A 116 -0.63 -1.56 15.86
C TRP A 116 0.34 -2.50 16.58
N ASP A 117 -0.01 -3.78 16.69
CA ASP A 117 0.83 -4.78 17.37
C ASP A 117 2.07 -5.12 16.53
N VAL A 118 1.95 -5.05 15.20
CA VAL A 118 3.04 -5.27 14.25
C VAL A 118 2.90 -4.31 13.07
N ILE A 119 4.01 -3.68 12.69
CA ILE A 119 4.11 -2.91 11.46
C ILE A 119 5.26 -3.46 10.64
N ILE A 120 4.99 -3.80 9.38
CA ILE A 120 5.96 -4.26 8.40
C ILE A 120 5.83 -3.34 7.18
N ASP A 121 6.81 -2.46 7.05
CA ASP A 121 6.97 -1.54 5.92
C ASP A 121 8.05 -2.09 5.00
N SER A 122 7.68 -2.43 3.77
CA SER A 122 8.58 -3.03 2.78
C SER A 122 9.83 -2.20 2.51
N SER A 123 9.70 -0.87 2.55
CA SER A 123 10.84 0.04 2.30
C SER A 123 11.91 -0.03 3.38
N LEU A 124 11.52 -0.37 4.61
CA LEU A 124 12.43 -0.56 5.75
C LEU A 124 12.99 -1.99 5.80
N GLU A 125 12.14 -2.98 5.56
CA GLU A 125 12.51 -4.40 5.61
C GLU A 125 13.30 -4.86 4.37
N LYS A 126 13.32 -4.06 3.29
CA LYS A 126 13.99 -4.35 2.00
C LYS A 126 13.44 -5.57 1.26
N ILE A 127 12.28 -6.01 1.64
CA ILE A 127 11.48 -7.06 0.99
C ILE A 127 10.03 -6.60 0.86
N ARG A 128 9.32 -7.05 -0.16
CA ARG A 128 7.96 -6.59 -0.45
C ARG A 128 7.03 -7.74 -0.82
N LYS A 129 5.73 -7.55 -0.66
CA LYS A 129 4.74 -8.46 -1.25
C LYS A 129 4.86 -8.41 -2.80
N PRO A 130 4.78 -9.50 -3.53
CA PRO A 130 4.38 -10.86 -3.12
C PRO A 130 5.56 -11.78 -2.73
N ASP A 131 6.75 -11.28 -2.42
CA ASP A 131 7.89 -12.08 -2.03
C ASP A 131 7.53 -12.96 -0.82
N PRO A 132 7.75 -14.28 -0.85
CA PRO A 132 7.43 -15.18 0.25
C PRO A 132 8.10 -14.83 1.58
N GLU A 133 9.28 -14.20 1.53
CA GLU A 133 10.05 -13.84 2.72
C GLU A 133 9.33 -12.81 3.59
N ILE A 134 8.56 -11.88 3.00
CA ILE A 134 7.84 -10.88 3.79
C ILE A 134 6.69 -11.48 4.59
N TYR A 135 6.05 -12.53 4.08
CA TYR A 135 5.00 -13.26 4.81
C TYR A 135 5.60 -14.09 5.95
N LEU A 136 6.75 -14.72 5.72
CA LEU A 136 7.51 -15.42 6.77
C LEU A 136 7.94 -14.45 7.87
N LEU A 137 8.42 -13.27 7.50
CA LEU A 137 8.76 -12.20 8.45
C LEU A 137 7.52 -11.82 9.30
N ALA A 138 6.35 -11.70 8.66
CA ALA A 138 5.11 -11.38 9.36
C ALA A 138 4.76 -12.48 10.39
N GLU A 139 4.81 -13.77 10.01
CA GLU A 139 4.58 -14.89 10.94
C GLU A 139 5.52 -14.85 12.13
N ASN A 140 6.80 -14.62 11.89
CA ASN A 140 7.83 -14.54 12.94
C ASN A 140 7.58 -13.37 13.91
N LYS A 141 7.10 -12.23 13.40
CA LYS A 141 6.80 -11.05 14.22
C LYS A 141 5.51 -11.22 15.02
N VAL A 142 4.44 -11.80 14.44
CA VAL A 142 3.16 -11.98 15.15
C VAL A 142 3.15 -13.21 16.06
N LYS A 143 4.00 -14.21 15.82
CA LYS A 143 4.09 -15.47 16.59
C LYS A 143 2.75 -16.19 16.72
N ALA A 144 1.92 -16.15 15.69
CA ALA A 144 0.62 -16.79 15.64
C ALA A 144 0.64 -17.99 14.68
N ASP A 145 -0.26 -18.95 14.89
CA ASP A 145 -0.49 -20.03 13.93
C ASP A 145 -0.95 -19.40 12.58
N PRO A 146 -0.36 -19.78 11.45
CA PRO A 146 -0.78 -19.29 10.14
C PRO A 146 -2.30 -19.35 9.91
N LYS A 147 -2.96 -20.40 10.38
CA LYS A 147 -4.43 -20.54 10.29
C LYS A 147 -5.21 -19.50 11.07
N SER A 148 -4.58 -18.86 12.06
CA SER A 148 -5.17 -17.79 12.88
C SER A 148 -4.92 -16.40 12.28
N ILE A 149 -4.16 -16.29 11.18
CA ILE A 149 -3.87 -15.02 10.52
C ILE A 149 -4.90 -14.78 9.44
N LEU A 150 -5.58 -13.64 9.49
CA LEU A 150 -6.41 -13.13 8.40
C LEU A 150 -5.67 -11.99 7.71
N PHE A 151 -5.35 -12.19 6.43
CA PHE A 151 -4.74 -11.17 5.57
C PHE A 151 -5.78 -10.55 4.65
N VAL A 152 -5.85 -9.24 4.68
CA VAL A 152 -6.78 -8.43 3.88
C VAL A 152 -5.99 -7.58 2.91
N ASP A 153 -6.19 -7.77 1.62
CA ASP A 153 -5.54 -6.99 0.56
C ASP A 153 -6.51 -6.83 -0.62
N ASN A 154 -6.26 -5.87 -1.50
CA ASN A 154 -7.08 -5.62 -2.69
C ASN A 154 -6.57 -6.34 -3.96
N LYS A 155 -5.43 -7.03 -3.89
CA LYS A 155 -4.82 -7.71 -5.03
C LYS A 155 -4.72 -9.21 -4.79
N GLN A 156 -5.34 -10.01 -5.65
CA GLN A 156 -5.26 -11.48 -5.60
C GLN A 156 -3.80 -11.99 -5.65
N SER A 157 -2.96 -11.36 -6.45
CA SER A 157 -1.53 -11.70 -6.54
C SER A 157 -0.77 -11.54 -5.22
N LEU A 158 -1.27 -10.70 -4.29
CA LEU A 158 -0.71 -10.51 -2.96
C LEU A 158 -1.36 -11.42 -1.91
N LEU A 159 -2.60 -11.88 -2.16
CA LEU A 159 -3.32 -12.82 -1.29
C LEU A 159 -2.86 -14.27 -1.47
N GLU A 160 -2.49 -14.64 -2.71
CA GLU A 160 -2.15 -16.02 -3.04
C GLU A 160 -0.93 -16.57 -2.28
N PRO A 161 0.19 -15.84 -2.11
CA PRO A 161 1.30 -16.32 -1.29
C PRO A 161 0.91 -16.54 0.18
N ALA A 162 0.05 -15.68 0.75
CA ALA A 162 -0.46 -15.85 2.10
C ALA A 162 -1.35 -17.11 2.21
N ARG A 163 -2.23 -17.34 1.23
CA ARG A 163 -3.08 -18.54 1.17
C ARG A 163 -2.25 -19.82 1.10
N LYS A 164 -1.19 -19.85 0.30
CA LYS A 164 -0.26 -20.99 0.21
C LYS A 164 0.45 -21.29 1.54
N ARG A 165 0.60 -20.30 2.40
CA ARG A 165 1.15 -20.46 3.76
C ARG A 165 0.11 -20.88 4.79
N GLY A 166 -1.16 -21.06 4.39
CA GLY A 166 -2.24 -21.46 5.27
C GLY A 166 -2.96 -20.30 5.96
N TRP A 167 -2.67 -19.05 5.59
CA TRP A 167 -3.40 -17.89 6.12
C TRP A 167 -4.81 -17.88 5.54
N GLN A 168 -5.74 -17.35 6.31
CA GLN A 168 -7.02 -16.91 5.80
C GLN A 168 -6.82 -15.62 5.01
N VAL A 169 -7.53 -15.47 3.91
CA VAL A 169 -7.39 -14.30 3.05
C VAL A 169 -8.74 -13.71 2.70
N PHE A 170 -8.80 -12.39 2.59
CA PHE A 170 -9.97 -11.66 2.18
C PHE A 170 -9.60 -10.59 1.15
N GLU A 171 -10.25 -10.64 -0.01
CA GLU A 171 -10.10 -9.60 -1.03
C GLU A 171 -11.02 -8.43 -0.72
N TYR A 172 -10.41 -7.27 -0.49
CA TYR A 172 -11.10 -6.03 -0.19
C TYR A 172 -11.17 -5.16 -1.44
N ASP A 173 -12.38 -4.83 -1.90
CA ASP A 173 -12.59 -3.90 -3.01
C ASP A 173 -12.61 -2.45 -2.49
N PRO A 174 -11.58 -1.64 -2.76
CA PRO A 174 -11.51 -0.26 -2.30
C PRO A 174 -12.44 0.69 -3.08
N SER A 175 -12.98 0.26 -4.22
CA SER A 175 -13.96 1.04 -5.00
C SER A 175 -15.36 1.03 -4.35
N ASN A 176 -15.64 0.01 -3.53
CA ASN A 176 -16.90 -0.17 -2.80
C ASN A 176 -16.65 -0.37 -1.29
N PRO A 177 -16.11 0.63 -0.58
CA PRO A 177 -15.59 0.46 0.77
C PRO A 177 -16.66 0.05 1.80
N GLU A 178 -17.89 0.55 1.70
CA GLU A 178 -18.99 0.18 2.60
C GLU A 178 -19.36 -1.30 2.46
N ILE A 179 -19.53 -1.77 1.22
CA ILE A 179 -19.88 -3.15 0.92
C ILE A 179 -18.75 -4.07 1.36
N SER A 180 -17.51 -3.76 0.97
CA SER A 180 -16.33 -4.57 1.31
C SER A 180 -16.10 -4.66 2.81
N THR A 181 -16.28 -3.55 3.53
CA THR A 181 -16.14 -3.54 4.99
C THR A 181 -17.24 -4.37 5.66
N THR A 182 -18.47 -4.30 5.19
CA THR A 182 -19.58 -5.11 5.71
C THR A 182 -19.33 -6.60 5.47
N ARG A 183 -18.86 -6.98 4.29
CA ARG A 183 -18.50 -8.37 3.96
C ARG A 183 -17.33 -8.86 4.82
N LEU A 184 -16.29 -8.04 4.98
CA LEU A 184 -15.15 -8.36 5.85
C LEU A 184 -15.58 -8.56 7.29
N GLN A 185 -16.44 -7.68 7.82
CA GLN A 185 -16.95 -7.83 9.18
C GLN A 185 -17.72 -9.14 9.34
N ARG A 186 -18.60 -9.49 8.41
CA ARG A 186 -19.31 -10.79 8.43
C ARG A 186 -18.33 -11.96 8.35
N PHE A 187 -17.35 -11.90 7.49
CA PHE A 187 -16.33 -12.93 7.35
C PHE A 187 -15.61 -13.20 8.69
N ILE A 188 -15.19 -12.14 9.39
CA ILE A 188 -14.48 -12.24 10.68
C ILE A 188 -15.37 -12.86 11.78
N TYR A 189 -16.62 -12.43 11.87
CA TYR A 189 -17.49 -12.86 12.99
C TYR A 189 -18.24 -14.16 12.73
N ASN A 190 -18.38 -14.62 11.49
CA ASN A 190 -18.97 -15.93 11.16
C ASN A 190 -17.98 -17.10 11.32
N GLN A 191 -16.73 -16.85 11.64
CA GLN A 191 -15.72 -17.86 11.91
C GLN A 191 -15.53 -18.12 13.42
N LYS A 192 -16.27 -17.39 14.26
CA LYS A 192 -16.41 -17.66 15.70
C LYS A 192 -17.55 -18.62 15.93
#